data_e105078e4eb459f33723252caa300eaf
#
_entry.id   e105078e4eb459f33723252caa300eaf
#
_cell.length_a   1.000
_cell.length_b   1.000
_cell.length_c   1.000
_cell.angle_alpha   90.00
_cell.angle_beta   90.00
_cell.angle_gamma   90.00
#
_symmetry.space_group_name_H-M   'P 1'
#
loop_
_entity.id
_entity.type
_entity.pdbx_description
1 polymer ?
#
loop_
_entity_poly.entity_id
_entity_poly.type
_entity_poly.pdbx_seq_one_letter_code
_entity_poly.pdbx_strand_id
1 'polypeptide(L)'
;MDKAPGGVVVAMLVALLAGAAAAQDISRAETWGAVAAPAAGPARIIGGTSLGCIAGAAQLPADGPGWQAVRVSRNRHWGHPAMVAWVQGFAAAARAQGFPDLWIGDLSQPRGGPMTFGHASHQTGIDADIWLDVNPKPRLAPAQRETIPIVSLVLPDETAVNPRVFTDRHVALIRLAAEQRGLDRLLVHHAIKRELCRRHRGDAWLRRVRPWRGHDSHMHIRLPCPAGQPDCRDIGAPPAGDGCDASLDWWLTPEARRPMPRPPGPPPRMPAACAGVLGAQ
;
A
#
# COMPACT_ATOMS: atom_id res chain seq x y z
N MET A 1 56.58 3.07 -69.42
CA MET A 1 55.26 2.42 -69.43
C MET A 1 55.03 1.85 -67.98
N ASP A 2 54.58 2.72 -67.09
CA ASP A 2 54.41 2.39 -65.71
C ASP A 2 52.95 2.17 -65.40
N LYS A 3 52.66 1.01 -64.85
CA LYS A 3 51.31 0.67 -64.37
C LYS A 3 51.25 0.97 -62.89
N ALA A 4 50.34 1.87 -62.51
CA ALA A 4 49.99 2.14 -61.11
C ALA A 4 49.15 0.99 -60.52
N PRO A 5 49.34 0.64 -59.24
CA PRO A 5 48.47 -0.35 -58.57
C PRO A 5 47.19 0.30 -58.03
N GLY A 6 46.07 -0.33 -58.38
CA GLY A 6 44.73 0.09 -57.88
C GLY A 6 44.56 -0.31 -56.41
N GLY A 7 44.31 0.69 -55.58
CA GLY A 7 43.99 0.47 -54.19
C GLY A 7 42.50 0.08 -54.03
N VAL A 8 42.23 -1.05 -53.40
CA VAL A 8 40.90 -1.51 -53.00
C VAL A 8 40.56 -0.87 -51.68
N VAL A 9 39.58 0.03 -51.71
CA VAL A 9 38.97 0.62 -50.49
C VAL A 9 37.92 -0.38 -49.97
N VAL A 10 38.22 -1.05 -48.88
CA VAL A 10 37.26 -1.86 -48.16
C VAL A 10 36.45 -0.94 -47.25
N ALA A 11 35.20 -0.65 -47.66
CA ALA A 11 34.26 0.06 -46.82
C ALA A 11 33.70 -0.90 -45.73
N MET A 12 34.15 -0.71 -44.47
CA MET A 12 33.57 -1.40 -43.31
C MET A 12 32.17 -0.80 -43.02
N LEU A 13 31.12 -1.52 -43.37
CA LEU A 13 29.76 -1.23 -42.87
C LEU A 13 29.70 -1.64 -41.40
N VAL A 14 29.71 -0.66 -40.48
CA VAL A 14 29.34 -0.86 -39.10
C VAL A 14 27.83 -0.94 -39.01
N ALA A 15 27.26 -2.12 -38.97
CA ALA A 15 25.84 -2.33 -38.69
C ALA A 15 25.57 -2.00 -37.20
N LEU A 16 24.98 -0.85 -36.93
CA LEU A 16 24.39 -0.49 -35.66
C LEU A 16 23.17 -1.39 -35.44
N LEU A 17 23.39 -2.50 -34.71
CA LEU A 17 22.30 -3.30 -34.12
C LEU A 17 21.66 -2.47 -33.01
N ALA A 18 20.71 -1.61 -33.33
CA ALA A 18 19.78 -1.08 -32.34
C ALA A 18 18.89 -2.23 -31.89
N GLY A 19 19.31 -2.89 -30.80
CA GLY A 19 18.49 -3.87 -30.11
C GLY A 19 17.20 -3.19 -29.66
N ALA A 20 16.07 -3.50 -30.28
CA ALA A 20 14.76 -3.11 -29.76
C ALA A 20 14.63 -3.74 -28.38
N ALA A 21 14.80 -2.95 -27.33
CA ALA A 21 14.45 -3.39 -25.97
C ALA A 21 12.99 -3.83 -26.00
N ALA A 22 12.73 -5.11 -25.76
CA ALA A 22 11.36 -5.62 -25.70
C ALA A 22 10.61 -4.78 -24.66
N ALA A 23 9.48 -4.20 -25.07
CA ALA A 23 8.66 -3.40 -24.17
C ALA A 23 8.28 -4.25 -22.96
N GLN A 24 8.63 -3.79 -21.76
CA GLN A 24 8.32 -4.50 -20.53
C GLN A 24 6.80 -4.61 -20.37
N ASP A 25 6.32 -5.80 -20.05
CA ASP A 25 4.89 -6.01 -19.78
C ASP A 25 4.54 -5.41 -18.41
N ILE A 26 3.99 -4.20 -18.44
CA ILE A 26 3.58 -3.43 -17.27
C ILE A 26 2.38 -4.03 -16.53
N SER A 27 1.73 -5.06 -17.07
CA SER A 27 0.63 -5.76 -16.40
C SER A 27 1.11 -6.85 -15.43
N ARG A 28 2.38 -7.28 -15.55
CA ARG A 28 2.94 -8.38 -14.77
C ARG A 28 3.53 -7.90 -13.45
N ALA A 29 3.03 -8.45 -12.36
CA ALA A 29 3.49 -8.11 -11.01
C ALA A 29 4.98 -8.44 -10.78
N GLU A 30 5.48 -9.51 -11.38
CA GLU A 30 6.89 -9.91 -11.28
C GLU A 30 7.83 -8.84 -11.82
N THR A 31 7.43 -8.15 -12.88
CA THR A 31 8.23 -7.07 -13.48
C THR A 31 8.42 -5.91 -12.49
N TRP A 32 7.35 -5.54 -11.77
CA TRP A 32 7.41 -4.49 -10.74
C TRP A 32 8.14 -4.95 -9.48
N GLY A 33 7.93 -6.20 -9.07
CA GLY A 33 8.58 -6.80 -7.90
C GLY A 33 10.11 -6.96 -8.05
N ALA A 34 10.61 -7.05 -9.28
CA ALA A 34 12.04 -7.14 -9.56
C ALA A 34 12.78 -5.79 -9.46
N VAL A 35 12.07 -4.67 -9.35
CA VAL A 35 12.68 -3.34 -9.28
C VAL A 35 13.24 -3.07 -7.89
N ALA A 36 14.54 -2.77 -7.81
CA ALA A 36 15.23 -2.57 -6.53
C ALA A 36 15.11 -1.14 -5.98
N ALA A 37 14.95 -0.13 -6.84
CA ALA A 37 15.01 1.29 -6.47
C ALA A 37 13.92 2.13 -7.15
N PRO A 38 13.53 3.27 -6.56
CA PRO A 38 12.56 4.18 -7.16
C PRO A 38 13.09 4.77 -8.48
N ALA A 39 12.20 5.21 -9.34
CA ALA A 39 12.55 6.08 -10.45
C ALA A 39 13.02 7.44 -9.91
N ALA A 40 14.04 8.01 -10.53
CA ALA A 40 14.57 9.32 -10.13
C ALA A 40 13.54 10.45 -10.34
N GLY A 41 13.74 11.56 -9.63
CA GLY A 41 12.96 12.79 -9.78
C GLY A 41 11.91 13.01 -8.70
N PRO A 42 11.05 14.03 -8.86
CA PRO A 42 10.01 14.35 -7.88
C PRO A 42 8.95 13.25 -7.81
N ALA A 43 8.30 13.15 -6.65
CA ALA A 43 7.21 12.20 -6.45
C ALA A 43 6.05 12.51 -7.41
N ARG A 44 5.67 11.51 -8.20
CA ARG A 44 4.55 11.59 -9.15
C ARG A 44 3.75 10.31 -9.13
N ILE A 45 2.48 10.42 -8.81
CA ILE A 45 1.51 9.34 -8.83
C ILE A 45 0.81 9.30 -10.18
N ILE A 46 0.64 8.10 -10.74
CA ILE A 46 -0.08 7.87 -11.99
C ILE A 46 -1.10 6.76 -11.76
N GLY A 47 -2.38 7.06 -12.00
CA GLY A 47 -3.48 6.12 -11.80
C GLY A 47 -3.98 6.05 -10.36
N GLY A 48 -4.68 4.99 -10.05
CA GLY A 48 -5.28 4.73 -8.72
C GLY A 48 -4.53 3.67 -7.94
N THR A 49 -4.90 3.53 -6.66
CA THR A 49 -4.21 2.65 -5.71
C THR A 49 -4.18 1.16 -6.11
N SER A 50 -5.15 0.72 -6.93
CA SER A 50 -5.22 -0.68 -7.42
C SER A 50 -4.89 -0.81 -8.90
N LEU A 51 -4.56 0.29 -9.57
CA LEU A 51 -4.17 0.32 -10.98
C LEU A 51 -3.34 1.58 -11.25
N GLY A 52 -2.08 1.55 -10.89
CA GLY A 52 -1.23 2.72 -11.00
C GLY A 52 0.23 2.43 -10.62
N CYS A 53 1.02 3.49 -10.58
CA CYS A 53 2.44 3.45 -10.24
C CYS A 53 2.88 4.78 -9.61
N ILE A 54 4.11 4.82 -9.11
CA ILE A 54 4.71 6.02 -8.53
C ILE A 54 6.16 6.17 -9.00
N ALA A 55 6.54 7.36 -9.47
CA ALA A 55 7.93 7.80 -9.60
C ALA A 55 8.36 8.55 -8.33
N GLY A 56 9.66 8.64 -8.06
CA GLY A 56 10.19 9.43 -6.95
C GLY A 56 9.67 9.02 -5.57
N ALA A 57 9.38 7.74 -5.36
CA ALA A 57 8.95 7.26 -4.05
C ALA A 57 10.03 7.47 -2.99
N ALA A 58 9.60 7.87 -1.78
CA ALA A 58 10.46 7.97 -0.61
C ALA A 58 10.43 6.66 0.19
N GLN A 59 11.55 6.33 0.78
CA GLN A 59 11.67 5.17 1.67
C GLN A 59 11.20 5.52 3.08
N LEU A 60 10.35 4.69 3.69
CA LEU A 60 10.15 4.72 5.13
C LEU A 60 11.39 4.10 5.79
N PRO A 61 12.08 4.83 6.68
CA PRO A 61 13.21 4.26 7.44
C PRO A 61 12.77 3.01 8.21
N ALA A 62 13.67 2.04 8.33
CA ALA A 62 13.38 0.79 9.04
C ALA A 62 13.00 1.01 10.51
N ASP A 63 13.47 2.11 11.09
CA ASP A 63 13.25 2.49 12.48
C ASP A 63 12.95 3.97 12.63
N GLY A 64 12.16 4.31 13.64
CA GLY A 64 11.94 5.69 14.06
C GLY A 64 11.25 5.81 15.41
N PRO A 65 10.99 7.04 15.86
CA PRO A 65 10.29 7.30 17.12
C PRO A 65 8.84 6.77 17.07
N GLY A 66 8.61 5.58 17.63
CA GLY A 66 7.27 4.97 17.72
C GLY A 66 6.95 3.96 16.62
N TRP A 67 7.92 3.59 15.76
CA TRP A 67 7.70 2.53 14.78
C TRP A 67 8.92 1.66 14.52
N GLN A 68 8.66 0.47 14.02
CA GLN A 68 9.58 -0.46 13.41
C GLN A 68 8.96 -0.97 12.12
N ALA A 69 9.64 -0.79 10.97
CA ALA A 69 9.22 -1.42 9.72
C ALA A 69 9.47 -2.93 9.81
N VAL A 70 8.52 -3.73 9.34
CA VAL A 70 8.59 -5.19 9.35
C VAL A 70 8.57 -5.76 7.93
N ARG A 71 9.15 -6.96 7.74
CA ARG A 71 9.22 -7.64 6.43
C ARG A 71 9.92 -6.80 5.37
N VAL A 72 10.96 -6.09 5.78
CA VAL A 72 11.70 -5.12 4.95
C VAL A 72 12.34 -5.80 3.73
N SER A 73 12.67 -7.11 3.83
CA SER A 73 13.18 -7.91 2.71
C SER A 73 12.25 -7.96 1.48
N ARG A 74 10.95 -7.68 1.67
CA ARG A 74 9.98 -7.58 0.56
C ARG A 74 10.18 -6.36 -0.33
N ASN A 75 11.02 -5.41 0.08
CA ASN A 75 11.22 -4.12 -0.59
C ASN A 75 9.92 -3.35 -0.83
N ARG A 76 9.00 -3.34 0.16
CA ARG A 76 7.66 -2.71 0.09
C ARG A 76 7.45 -1.60 1.10
N HIS A 77 8.53 -0.92 1.50
CA HIS A 77 8.51 0.20 2.46
C HIS A 77 8.76 1.56 1.75
N TRP A 78 8.25 1.67 0.53
CA TRP A 78 8.31 2.87 -0.30
C TRP A 78 6.93 3.53 -0.40
N GLY A 79 6.90 4.86 -0.46
CA GLY A 79 5.63 5.56 -0.60
C GLY A 79 5.79 6.98 -1.12
N HIS A 80 4.68 7.63 -1.42
CA HIS A 80 4.71 9.06 -1.64
C HIS A 80 5.22 9.76 -0.36
N PRO A 81 6.02 10.83 -0.46
CA PRO A 81 6.53 11.54 0.73
C PRO A 81 5.45 11.91 1.76
N ALA A 82 4.24 12.25 1.30
CA ALA A 82 3.11 12.53 2.18
C ALA A 82 2.68 11.30 3.00
N MET A 83 2.74 10.08 2.44
CA MET A 83 2.43 8.86 3.18
C MET A 83 3.51 8.55 4.20
N VAL A 84 4.78 8.66 3.83
CA VAL A 84 5.90 8.46 4.77
C VAL A 84 5.79 9.43 5.95
N ALA A 85 5.54 10.71 5.67
CA ALA A 85 5.36 11.73 6.71
C ALA A 85 4.12 11.45 7.58
N TRP A 86 3.03 10.98 6.98
CA TRP A 86 1.82 10.61 7.72
C TRP A 86 2.07 9.45 8.69
N VAL A 87 2.74 8.38 8.23
CA VAL A 87 3.10 7.23 9.08
C VAL A 87 3.98 7.65 10.24
N GLN A 88 4.99 8.47 9.98
CA GLN A 88 5.90 9.00 11.03
C GLN A 88 5.14 9.86 12.05
N GLY A 89 4.27 10.75 11.59
CA GLY A 89 3.44 11.59 12.46
C GLY A 89 2.44 10.79 13.29
N PHE A 90 1.81 9.79 12.70
CA PHE A 90 0.90 8.89 13.39
C PHE A 90 1.63 8.06 14.45
N ALA A 91 2.79 7.48 14.13
CA ALA A 91 3.59 6.72 15.09
C ALA A 91 4.05 7.59 16.28
N ALA A 92 4.47 8.83 16.03
CA ALA A 92 4.80 9.78 17.07
C ALA A 92 3.61 10.12 17.96
N ALA A 93 2.41 10.33 17.37
CA ALA A 93 1.19 10.58 18.11
C ALA A 93 0.77 9.37 18.97
N ALA A 94 0.87 8.15 18.43
CA ALA A 94 0.59 6.93 19.17
C ALA A 94 1.55 6.76 20.35
N ARG A 95 2.85 6.98 20.13
CA ARG A 95 3.85 6.93 21.21
C ARG A 95 3.57 7.95 22.30
N ALA A 96 3.15 9.17 21.95
CA ALA A 96 2.79 10.21 22.92
C ALA A 96 1.58 9.80 23.80
N GLN A 97 0.72 8.91 23.30
CA GLN A 97 -0.40 8.30 24.05
C GLN A 97 -0.03 6.99 24.76
N GLY A 98 1.26 6.66 24.86
CA GLY A 98 1.76 5.47 25.56
C GLY A 98 1.56 4.15 24.78
N PHE A 99 1.36 4.19 23.47
CA PHE A 99 1.43 3.00 22.64
C PHE A 99 2.88 2.53 22.47
N PRO A 100 3.12 1.21 22.37
CA PRO A 100 4.44 0.69 22.01
C PRO A 100 4.80 1.09 20.56
N ASP A 101 6.04 0.82 20.15
CA ASP A 101 6.40 0.99 18.74
C ASP A 101 5.41 0.21 17.85
N LEU A 102 4.85 0.90 16.86
CA LEU A 102 3.95 0.29 15.88
C LEU A 102 4.77 -0.54 14.88
N TRP A 103 4.26 -1.69 14.49
CA TRP A 103 4.80 -2.43 13.37
C TRP A 103 4.18 -1.92 12.07
N ILE A 104 5.02 -1.34 11.20
CA ILE A 104 4.61 -0.84 9.90
C ILE A 104 4.95 -1.90 8.85
N GLY A 105 3.93 -2.35 8.14
CA GLY A 105 4.04 -3.35 7.09
C GLY A 105 4.28 -2.76 5.71
N ASP A 106 3.66 -3.38 4.71
CA ASP A 106 3.83 -2.98 3.31
C ASP A 106 3.20 -1.59 3.05
N LEU A 107 3.94 -0.69 2.41
CA LEU A 107 3.46 0.54 1.78
C LEU A 107 3.28 0.28 0.27
N SER A 108 4.32 0.50 -0.51
CA SER A 108 4.38 0.12 -1.92
C SER A 108 5.77 -0.39 -2.29
N GLN A 109 5.89 -0.94 -3.50
CA GLN A 109 7.16 -1.24 -4.14
C GLN A 109 7.86 0.07 -4.56
N PRO A 110 9.17 0.08 -4.87
CA PRO A 110 9.93 1.29 -5.20
C PRO A 110 9.32 2.15 -6.31
N ARG A 111 8.66 1.52 -7.28
CA ARG A 111 7.96 2.18 -8.38
C ARG A 111 6.47 1.94 -8.38
N GLY A 112 5.93 1.41 -7.27
CA GLY A 112 4.53 1.01 -7.18
C GLY A 112 4.21 -0.19 -8.06
N GLY A 113 3.07 -0.13 -8.76
CA GLY A 113 2.60 -1.21 -9.63
C GLY A 113 2.05 -2.43 -8.87
N PRO A 114 1.54 -3.44 -9.59
CA PRO A 114 0.94 -4.62 -8.98
C PRO A 114 1.98 -5.45 -8.21
N MET A 115 1.55 -6.05 -7.11
CA MET A 115 2.36 -6.92 -6.28
C MET A 115 2.09 -8.40 -6.59
N THR A 116 3.10 -9.24 -6.47
CA THR A 116 3.00 -10.68 -6.75
C THR A 116 2.09 -11.43 -5.78
N PHE A 117 1.91 -10.90 -4.57
CA PHE A 117 1.03 -11.46 -3.54
C PHE A 117 0.64 -10.39 -2.51
N GLY A 118 -0.43 -10.65 -1.77
CA GLY A 118 -0.82 -9.94 -0.56
C GLY A 118 -1.81 -8.79 -0.81
N HIS A 119 -1.59 -7.96 -1.81
CA HIS A 119 -2.34 -6.71 -1.97
C HIS A 119 -2.90 -6.54 -3.38
N ALA A 120 -4.16 -6.13 -3.46
CA ALA A 120 -4.79 -5.66 -4.70
C ALA A 120 -4.58 -4.15 -4.92
N SER A 121 -4.18 -3.43 -3.88
CA SER A 121 -3.84 -1.99 -3.92
C SER A 121 -2.36 -1.78 -3.58
N HIS A 122 -2.00 -0.67 -2.95
CA HIS A 122 -0.61 -0.28 -2.66
C HIS A 122 0.25 0.07 -3.89
N GLN A 123 -0.39 0.32 -5.05
CA GLN A 123 0.35 0.51 -6.29
C GLN A 123 0.86 1.94 -6.50
N THR A 124 0.42 2.90 -5.69
CA THR A 124 0.71 4.33 -5.89
C THR A 124 1.37 5.00 -4.68
N GLY A 125 1.72 4.22 -3.65
CA GLY A 125 2.45 4.71 -2.48
C GLY A 125 1.66 5.64 -1.56
N ILE A 126 0.33 5.62 -1.61
CA ILE A 126 -0.57 6.32 -0.68
C ILE A 126 -1.38 5.37 0.19
N ASP A 127 -0.97 4.11 0.25
CA ASP A 127 -1.48 3.07 1.15
C ASP A 127 -0.39 2.62 2.11
N ALA A 128 -0.76 2.20 3.33
CA ALA A 128 0.14 1.59 4.31
C ALA A 128 -0.61 0.64 5.22
N ASP A 129 -0.02 -0.50 5.54
CA ASP A 129 -0.53 -1.44 6.53
C ASP A 129 0.14 -1.23 7.88
N ILE A 130 -0.65 -1.10 8.94
CA ILE A 130 -0.19 -0.92 10.31
C ILE A 130 -0.79 -2.00 11.19
N TRP A 131 0.07 -2.81 11.79
CA TRP A 131 -0.36 -3.92 12.63
C TRP A 131 -1.08 -3.44 13.88
N LEU A 132 -2.18 -4.11 14.22
CA LEU A 132 -3.00 -3.84 15.41
C LEU A 132 -2.45 -4.58 16.64
N ASP A 133 -1.14 -4.69 16.77
CA ASP A 133 -0.50 -5.21 17.98
C ASP A 133 -0.18 -4.07 18.94
N VAL A 134 -1.00 -3.94 19.98
CA VAL A 134 -0.89 -2.91 21.02
C VAL A 134 -0.14 -3.40 22.28
N ASN A 135 0.41 -4.61 22.25
CA ASN A 135 1.15 -5.16 23.37
C ASN A 135 2.54 -4.52 23.50
N PRO A 136 3.06 -4.34 24.71
CA PRO A 136 4.45 -3.97 24.90
C PRO A 136 5.38 -4.94 24.18
N LYS A 137 6.33 -4.42 23.44
CA LYS A 137 7.30 -5.21 22.68
C LYS A 137 8.66 -4.53 22.64
N PRO A 138 9.76 -5.30 22.63
CA PRO A 138 11.09 -4.73 22.45
C PRO A 138 11.25 -4.27 21.00
N ARG A 139 12.27 -3.46 20.76
CA ARG A 139 12.75 -3.20 19.41
C ARG A 139 13.44 -4.47 18.90
N LEU A 140 12.90 -5.00 17.81
CA LEU A 140 13.37 -6.27 17.26
C LEU A 140 14.61 -6.04 16.37
N ALA A 141 15.52 -7.03 16.36
CA ALA A 141 16.58 -7.07 15.35
C ALA A 141 15.99 -7.28 13.94
N PRO A 142 16.66 -6.80 12.87
CA PRO A 142 16.12 -6.88 11.50
C PRO A 142 15.62 -8.26 11.09
N ALA A 143 16.36 -9.33 11.40
CA ALA A 143 15.94 -10.70 11.07
C ALA A 143 14.65 -11.14 11.79
N GLN A 144 14.42 -10.70 13.00
CA GLN A 144 13.20 -11.02 13.76
C GLN A 144 11.97 -10.32 13.19
N ARG A 145 12.14 -9.17 12.52
CA ARG A 145 11.03 -8.41 11.90
C ARG A 145 10.50 -9.08 10.62
N GLU A 146 11.23 -10.01 10.04
CA GLU A 146 10.78 -10.75 8.86
C GLU A 146 9.67 -11.76 9.20
N THR A 147 9.64 -12.26 10.43
CA THR A 147 8.75 -13.34 10.90
C THR A 147 7.93 -12.96 12.13
N ILE A 148 7.44 -11.72 12.18
CA ILE A 148 6.58 -11.30 13.30
C ILE A 148 5.32 -12.16 13.40
N PRO A 149 4.83 -12.44 14.63
CA PRO A 149 3.57 -13.13 14.81
C PRO A 149 2.41 -12.30 14.30
N ILE A 150 1.46 -12.94 13.62
CA ILE A 150 0.20 -12.32 13.21
C ILE A 150 -0.89 -12.85 14.12
N VAL A 151 -1.53 -11.95 14.86
CA VAL A 151 -2.64 -12.30 15.74
C VAL A 151 -3.92 -11.71 15.17
N SER A 152 -4.87 -12.57 14.81
CA SER A 152 -6.21 -12.13 14.42
C SER A 152 -6.96 -11.58 15.64
N LEU A 153 -7.55 -10.41 15.48
CA LEU A 153 -8.43 -9.79 16.47
C LEU A 153 -9.87 -10.27 16.38
N VAL A 154 -10.14 -11.22 15.47
CA VAL A 154 -11.47 -11.72 15.12
C VAL A 154 -11.55 -13.21 15.44
N LEU A 155 -12.74 -13.69 15.81
CA LEU A 155 -13.00 -15.11 15.99
C LEU A 155 -12.81 -15.89 14.67
N PRO A 156 -12.45 -17.18 14.72
CA PRO A 156 -12.21 -17.99 13.53
C PRO A 156 -13.41 -18.07 12.55
N ASP A 157 -14.63 -17.92 13.04
CA ASP A 157 -15.87 -17.90 12.24
C ASP A 157 -16.18 -16.51 11.67
N GLU A 158 -15.31 -15.52 11.91
CA GLU A 158 -15.43 -14.13 11.46
C GLU A 158 -16.69 -13.39 11.93
N THR A 159 -17.44 -13.94 12.89
CA THR A 159 -18.70 -13.37 13.36
C THR A 159 -18.53 -12.21 14.31
N ALA A 160 -17.44 -12.15 15.08
CA ALA A 160 -17.19 -11.12 16.08
C ALA A 160 -15.69 -10.90 16.32
N VAL A 161 -15.36 -9.83 17.02
CA VAL A 161 -14.02 -9.66 17.59
C VAL A 161 -13.76 -10.73 18.63
N ASN A 162 -12.51 -11.17 18.74
CA ASN A 162 -12.10 -12.12 19.78
C ASN A 162 -11.91 -11.35 21.11
N PRO A 163 -12.76 -11.55 22.12
CA PRO A 163 -12.72 -10.79 23.37
C PRO A 163 -11.47 -11.07 24.22
N ARG A 164 -10.71 -12.12 23.90
CA ARG A 164 -9.45 -12.44 24.61
C ARG A 164 -8.28 -11.59 24.14
N VAL A 165 -8.37 -11.02 22.94
CA VAL A 165 -7.27 -10.24 22.33
C VAL A 165 -7.70 -8.83 21.95
N PHE A 166 -8.94 -8.60 21.51
CA PHE A 166 -9.45 -7.27 21.17
C PHE A 166 -9.79 -6.49 22.44
N THR A 167 -9.14 -5.36 22.65
CA THR A 167 -9.25 -4.54 23.86
C THR A 167 -9.57 -3.08 23.54
N ASP A 168 -9.82 -2.27 24.56
CA ASP A 168 -10.03 -0.82 24.42
C ASP A 168 -8.81 -0.09 23.82
N ARG A 169 -7.62 -0.65 24.01
CA ARG A 169 -6.41 -0.10 23.38
C ARG A 169 -6.44 -0.21 21.84
N HIS A 170 -7.04 -1.27 21.29
CA HIS A 170 -7.24 -1.40 19.84
C HIS A 170 -8.22 -0.36 19.33
N VAL A 171 -9.34 -0.15 20.08
CA VAL A 171 -10.30 0.92 19.76
C VAL A 171 -9.63 2.28 19.76
N ALA A 172 -8.85 2.58 20.80
CA ALA A 172 -8.12 3.85 20.93
C ALA A 172 -7.11 4.07 19.78
N LEU A 173 -6.36 3.03 19.39
CA LEU A 173 -5.40 3.13 18.29
C LEU A 173 -6.10 3.36 16.94
N ILE A 174 -7.20 2.63 16.66
CA ILE A 174 -7.98 2.80 15.43
C ILE A 174 -8.61 4.20 15.40
N ARG A 175 -9.15 4.67 16.51
CA ARG A 175 -9.71 6.03 16.62
C ARG A 175 -8.64 7.08 16.39
N LEU A 176 -7.48 6.97 17.02
CA LEU A 176 -6.35 7.87 16.82
C LEU A 176 -5.96 7.97 15.35
N ALA A 177 -5.90 6.84 14.64
CA ALA A 177 -5.63 6.80 13.21
C ALA A 177 -6.74 7.48 12.40
N ALA A 178 -8.02 7.19 12.73
CA ALA A 178 -9.18 7.75 12.04
C ALA A 178 -9.30 9.28 12.21
N GLU A 179 -8.87 9.81 13.34
CA GLU A 179 -8.86 11.24 13.65
C GLU A 179 -7.61 11.96 13.12
N GLN A 180 -6.57 11.22 12.69
CA GLN A 180 -5.34 11.81 12.16
C GLN A 180 -5.63 12.65 10.91
N ARG A 181 -5.01 13.83 10.85
CA ARG A 181 -5.16 14.74 9.70
C ARG A 181 -4.59 14.11 8.43
N GLY A 182 -5.24 14.38 7.31
CA GLY A 182 -4.79 13.88 6.00
C GLY A 182 -5.23 12.45 5.69
N LEU A 183 -5.90 11.73 6.59
CA LEU A 183 -6.46 10.42 6.30
C LEU A 183 -7.71 10.56 5.41
N ASP A 184 -7.79 9.79 4.32
CA ASP A 184 -9.03 9.57 3.60
C ASP A 184 -9.87 8.49 4.31
N ARG A 185 -9.32 7.30 4.46
CA ARG A 185 -9.97 6.18 5.15
C ARG A 185 -8.96 5.18 5.71
N LEU A 186 -9.43 4.34 6.61
CA LEU A 186 -8.74 3.12 7.00
C LEU A 186 -9.68 1.93 6.88
N LEU A 187 -9.12 0.77 6.53
CA LEU A 187 -9.86 -0.47 6.40
C LEU A 187 -9.54 -1.38 7.57
N VAL A 188 -10.59 -1.98 8.14
CA VAL A 188 -10.51 -3.02 9.17
C VAL A 188 -11.48 -4.14 8.83
N HIS A 189 -11.31 -5.31 9.45
CA HIS A 189 -12.27 -6.40 9.30
C HIS A 189 -13.69 -5.97 9.69
N HIS A 190 -14.70 -6.48 9.01
CA HIS A 190 -16.10 -6.10 9.26
C HIS A 190 -16.55 -6.38 10.71
N ALA A 191 -16.06 -7.45 11.34
CA ALA A 191 -16.33 -7.73 12.76
C ALA A 191 -15.75 -6.64 13.69
N ILE A 192 -14.56 -6.10 13.35
CA ILE A 192 -14.00 -4.95 14.08
C ILE A 192 -14.88 -3.72 13.87
N LYS A 193 -15.25 -3.41 12.61
CA LYS A 193 -16.15 -2.27 12.34
C LYS A 193 -17.46 -2.39 13.08
N ARG A 194 -18.06 -3.59 13.11
CA ARG A 194 -19.31 -3.85 13.86
C ARG A 194 -19.16 -3.57 15.36
N GLU A 195 -18.05 -4.02 15.96
CA GLU A 195 -17.79 -3.77 17.39
C GLU A 195 -17.57 -2.28 17.67
N LEU A 196 -16.88 -1.56 16.77
CA LEU A 196 -16.73 -0.10 16.86
C LEU A 196 -18.10 0.60 16.77
N CYS A 197 -18.98 0.16 15.86
CA CYS A 197 -20.34 0.68 15.74
C CYS A 197 -21.17 0.41 16.98
N ARG A 198 -21.05 -0.76 17.60
CA ARG A 198 -21.74 -1.11 18.85
C ARG A 198 -21.39 -0.14 19.99
N ARG A 199 -20.12 0.31 20.05
CA ARG A 199 -19.61 1.17 21.13
C ARG A 199 -19.73 2.66 20.85
N HIS A 200 -19.63 3.07 19.59
CA HIS A 200 -19.34 4.44 19.17
C HIS A 200 -20.27 4.95 18.08
N ARG A 201 -21.48 4.34 17.92
CA ARG A 201 -22.45 4.79 16.93
C ARG A 201 -22.70 6.30 17.05
N GLY A 202 -22.63 7.01 15.93
CA GLY A 202 -22.79 8.45 15.85
C GLY A 202 -21.48 9.24 15.92
N ASP A 203 -20.36 8.63 16.35
CA ASP A 203 -19.08 9.32 16.38
C ASP A 203 -18.57 9.59 14.94
N ALA A 204 -18.20 10.83 14.66
CA ALA A 204 -17.80 11.28 13.32
C ALA A 204 -16.58 10.55 12.74
N TRP A 205 -15.64 10.11 13.60
CA TRP A 205 -14.44 9.41 13.17
C TRP A 205 -14.73 8.05 12.51
N LEU A 206 -15.86 7.40 12.86
CA LEU A 206 -16.28 6.12 12.28
C LEU A 206 -16.53 6.19 10.77
N ARG A 207 -16.84 7.37 10.21
CA ARG A 207 -16.97 7.56 8.78
C ARG A 207 -15.75 7.10 8.00
N ARG A 208 -14.57 7.33 8.54
CA ARG A 208 -13.30 6.95 7.90
C ARG A 208 -12.93 5.50 8.09
N VAL A 209 -13.53 4.81 9.06
CA VAL A 209 -13.28 3.37 9.31
C VAL A 209 -14.22 2.54 8.44
N ARG A 210 -13.68 1.85 7.45
CA ARG A 210 -14.47 1.09 6.48
C ARG A 210 -14.23 -0.41 6.62
N PRO A 211 -15.27 -1.24 6.50
CA PRO A 211 -15.12 -2.69 6.54
C PRO A 211 -14.42 -3.19 5.27
N TRP A 212 -13.51 -4.14 5.43
CA TRP A 212 -12.89 -4.84 4.31
C TRP A 212 -12.43 -6.23 4.75
N ARG A 213 -12.36 -7.17 3.80
CA ARG A 213 -11.90 -8.55 4.08
C ARG A 213 -10.43 -8.56 4.44
N GLY A 214 -10.01 -9.56 5.25
CA GLY A 214 -8.60 -9.83 5.53
C GLY A 214 -7.89 -8.79 6.39
N HIS A 215 -8.58 -7.81 6.99
CA HIS A 215 -7.99 -6.76 7.83
C HIS A 215 -8.31 -7.02 9.31
N ASP A 216 -8.05 -8.25 9.75
CA ASP A 216 -8.34 -8.75 11.09
C ASP A 216 -7.18 -8.60 12.08
N SER A 217 -5.97 -8.38 11.58
CA SER A 217 -4.73 -8.25 12.36
C SER A 217 -4.00 -6.92 12.15
N HIS A 218 -4.39 -6.17 11.14
CA HIS A 218 -3.83 -4.86 10.80
C HIS A 218 -4.93 -3.92 10.30
N MET A 219 -4.69 -2.64 10.34
CA MET A 219 -5.47 -1.63 9.64
C MET A 219 -4.72 -1.19 8.38
N HIS A 220 -5.46 -1.08 7.27
CA HIS A 220 -4.95 -0.54 6.03
C HIS A 220 -5.29 0.96 5.96
N ILE A 221 -4.29 1.77 5.90
CA ILE A 221 -4.38 3.24 5.80
C ILE A 221 -4.39 3.65 4.34
N ARG A 222 -5.25 4.62 3.99
CA ARG A 222 -5.24 5.27 2.68
C ARG A 222 -5.32 6.78 2.82
N LEU A 223 -4.42 7.47 2.14
CA LEU A 223 -4.49 8.92 1.98
C LEU A 223 -5.23 9.29 0.67
N PRO A 224 -5.84 10.48 0.59
CA PRO A 224 -6.32 11.01 -0.67
C PRO A 224 -5.13 11.32 -1.60
N CYS A 225 -5.40 11.55 -2.86
CA CYS A 225 -4.41 12.06 -3.79
C CYS A 225 -3.78 13.34 -3.24
N PRO A 226 -2.45 13.39 -3.05
CA PRO A 226 -1.80 14.60 -2.57
C PRO A 226 -1.98 15.77 -3.55
N ALA A 227 -1.99 17.00 -3.02
CA ALA A 227 -2.05 18.19 -3.86
C ALA A 227 -0.89 18.20 -4.88
N GLY A 228 -1.15 18.71 -6.07
CA GLY A 228 -0.16 18.77 -7.15
C GLY A 228 0.08 17.43 -7.89
N GLN A 229 -0.79 16.45 -7.72
CA GLN A 229 -0.71 15.13 -8.40
C GLN A 229 -1.85 14.97 -9.43
N PRO A 230 -1.78 15.62 -10.60
CA PRO A 230 -2.89 15.67 -11.57
C PRO A 230 -3.24 14.31 -12.18
N ASP A 231 -2.29 13.39 -12.22
CA ASP A 231 -2.48 12.03 -12.76
C ASP A 231 -2.96 11.03 -11.71
N CYS A 232 -3.03 11.41 -10.42
CA CYS A 232 -3.55 10.58 -9.35
C CYS A 232 -5.08 10.46 -9.45
N ARG A 233 -5.61 9.27 -9.19
CA ARG A 233 -7.04 8.96 -9.26
C ARG A 233 -7.55 8.50 -7.91
N ASP A 234 -8.34 9.36 -7.26
CA ASP A 234 -9.06 9.00 -6.04
C ASP A 234 -10.27 8.11 -6.33
N ILE A 235 -10.63 7.29 -5.35
CA ILE A 235 -11.86 6.49 -5.39
C ILE A 235 -13.08 7.22 -4.80
N GLY A 236 -12.97 8.52 -4.58
CA GLY A 236 -13.98 9.36 -3.93
C GLY A 236 -13.96 9.26 -2.41
N ALA A 237 -14.52 10.28 -1.75
CA ALA A 237 -14.61 10.34 -0.29
C ALA A 237 -15.50 9.21 0.26
N PRO A 238 -15.25 8.73 1.51
CA PRO A 238 -16.16 7.81 2.17
C PRO A 238 -17.59 8.38 2.23
N PRO A 239 -18.64 7.54 2.06
CA PRO A 239 -20.03 7.97 2.19
C PRO A 239 -20.27 8.78 3.47
N ALA A 240 -21.30 9.62 3.46
CA ALA A 240 -21.72 10.35 4.66
C ALA A 240 -22.19 9.38 5.76
N GLY A 241 -22.21 9.86 7.02
CA GLY A 241 -22.60 9.04 8.17
C GLY A 241 -21.44 8.23 8.73
N ASP A 242 -21.70 7.50 9.80
CA ASP A 242 -20.72 6.71 10.54
C ASP A 242 -20.45 5.32 9.92
N GLY A 243 -21.23 4.92 8.90
CA GLY A 243 -21.17 3.60 8.27
C GLY A 243 -21.60 2.45 9.19
N CYS A 244 -22.47 2.74 10.17
CA CYS A 244 -23.08 1.78 11.08
C CYS A 244 -24.54 1.49 10.70
N ASP A 245 -24.81 1.44 9.43
CA ASP A 245 -26.11 1.27 8.80
C ASP A 245 -26.18 -0.05 8.00
N ALA A 246 -27.24 -0.22 7.22
CA ALA A 246 -27.47 -1.40 6.40
C ALA A 246 -26.31 -1.76 5.44
N SER A 247 -25.45 -0.79 5.08
CA SER A 247 -24.25 -1.08 4.27
C SER A 247 -23.23 -1.96 5.01
N LEU A 248 -23.20 -1.90 6.34
CA LEU A 248 -22.39 -2.80 7.17
C LEU A 248 -23.03 -4.20 7.25
N ASP A 249 -24.36 -4.29 7.24
CA ASP A 249 -25.07 -5.58 7.37
C ASP A 249 -24.72 -6.54 6.24
N TRP A 250 -24.53 -6.01 5.02
CA TRP A 250 -24.07 -6.83 3.89
C TRP A 250 -22.73 -7.53 4.17
N TRP A 251 -21.80 -6.86 4.84
CA TRP A 251 -20.49 -7.44 5.16
C TRP A 251 -20.57 -8.61 6.15
N LEU A 252 -21.70 -8.76 6.86
CA LEU A 252 -21.94 -9.83 7.81
C LEU A 252 -22.60 -11.05 7.15
N THR A 253 -22.97 -10.96 5.86
CA THR A 253 -23.61 -12.05 5.13
C THR A 253 -22.59 -13.08 4.61
N PRO A 254 -23.03 -14.34 4.35
CA PRO A 254 -22.18 -15.33 3.70
C PRO A 254 -21.69 -14.91 2.31
N GLU A 255 -22.46 -14.09 1.59
CA GLU A 255 -22.12 -13.55 0.27
C GLU A 255 -20.87 -12.67 0.34
N ALA A 256 -20.77 -11.84 1.39
CA ALA A 256 -19.61 -10.99 1.61
C ALA A 256 -18.32 -11.78 1.84
N ARG A 257 -18.39 -13.02 2.29
CA ARG A 257 -17.24 -13.92 2.51
C ARG A 257 -16.74 -14.58 1.22
N ARG A 258 -17.55 -14.60 0.17
CA ARG A 258 -17.16 -15.18 -1.13
C ARG A 258 -16.23 -14.23 -1.88
N PRO A 259 -15.28 -14.74 -2.68
CA PRO A 259 -14.53 -13.91 -3.61
C PRO A 259 -15.49 -13.08 -4.46
N MET A 260 -15.21 -11.78 -4.60
CA MET A 260 -16.02 -10.96 -5.49
C MET A 260 -15.86 -11.46 -6.93
N PRO A 261 -16.96 -11.66 -7.67
CA PRO A 261 -16.87 -12.02 -9.08
C PRO A 261 -16.13 -10.91 -9.82
N ARG A 262 -15.31 -11.31 -10.78
CA ARG A 262 -14.64 -10.32 -11.65
C ARG A 262 -15.73 -9.57 -12.43
N PRO A 263 -15.68 -8.24 -12.51
CA PRO A 263 -16.60 -7.50 -13.37
C PRO A 263 -16.54 -8.02 -14.81
N PRO A 264 -17.66 -8.05 -15.52
CA PRO A 264 -17.66 -8.43 -16.94
C PRO A 264 -16.84 -7.44 -17.76
N GLY A 265 -16.18 -7.94 -18.80
CA GLY A 265 -15.33 -7.14 -19.70
C GLY A 265 -13.85 -7.45 -19.59
N PRO A 266 -13.02 -6.78 -20.42
CA PRO A 266 -11.58 -6.93 -20.35
C PRO A 266 -11.06 -6.37 -19.03
N PRO A 267 -9.97 -6.95 -18.47
CA PRO A 267 -9.37 -6.41 -17.27
C PRO A 267 -8.92 -4.96 -17.49
N PRO A 268 -9.03 -4.09 -16.47
CA PRO A 268 -8.53 -2.72 -16.56
C PRO A 268 -7.05 -2.73 -16.95
N ARG A 269 -6.66 -1.81 -17.83
CA ARG A 269 -5.27 -1.70 -18.27
C ARG A 269 -4.52 -0.69 -17.43
N MET A 270 -3.28 -1.03 -17.08
CA MET A 270 -2.34 -0.13 -16.42
C MET A 270 -2.19 1.16 -17.27
N PRO A 271 -2.16 2.36 -16.65
CA PRO A 271 -1.90 3.59 -17.38
C PRO A 271 -0.60 3.50 -18.20
N ALA A 272 -0.64 3.84 -19.48
CA ALA A 272 0.51 3.72 -20.40
C ALA A 272 1.75 4.48 -19.87
N ALA A 273 1.55 5.62 -19.19
CA ALA A 273 2.63 6.40 -18.61
C ALA A 273 3.44 5.63 -17.52
N CYS A 274 2.88 4.56 -16.94
CA CYS A 274 3.59 3.71 -15.99
C CYS A 274 4.73 2.91 -16.67
N ALA A 275 4.70 2.71 -17.98
CA ALA A 275 5.82 2.09 -18.71
C ALA A 275 7.11 2.92 -18.56
N GLY A 276 7.00 4.26 -18.65
CA GLY A 276 8.12 5.16 -18.43
C GLY A 276 8.65 5.12 -16.99
N VAL A 277 7.77 4.97 -16.00
CA VAL A 277 8.18 4.82 -14.60
C VAL A 277 8.91 3.49 -14.37
N LEU A 278 8.38 2.40 -14.92
CA LEU A 278 8.98 1.07 -14.79
C LEU A 278 10.35 0.99 -15.45
N GLY A 279 10.51 1.54 -16.65
CA GLY A 279 11.75 1.52 -17.43
C GLY A 279 12.75 2.64 -17.12
N ALA A 280 12.48 3.53 -16.15
CA ALA A 280 13.40 4.60 -15.76
C ALA A 280 14.73 4.01 -15.22
N GLN A 281 15.87 4.62 -15.59
CA GLN A 281 17.20 4.27 -15.11
C GLN A 281 17.48 4.97 -13.79
#